data_287e41445ac086448b5767655193a691
#
_entry.id   287e41445ac086448b5767655193a691
#
_cell.length_a   1.000
_cell.length_b   1.000
_cell.length_c   1.000
_cell.angle_alpha   90.00
_cell.angle_beta   90.00
_cell.angle_gamma   90.00
#
_symmetry.space_group_name_H-M   'P 1'
#
loop_
_entity.id
_entity.type
_entity.pdbx_description
1 polymer ?
#
loop_
_entity_poly.entity_id
_entity_poly.type
_entity_poly.pdbx_seq_one_letter_code
_entity_poly.pdbx_strand_id
1 'polypeptide(L)'
;MNDRGDPRSVRAGLADVDGSIDGLVMNAGGMGGKTPMALTADGATYIFAQNVLGHVVLLEALLAEDRLGEVAVFAGSEAARGIPKMGFKRPSFDSNSADELATVIDGSYFAGGKPDVNLAYGQAKLIGILWMAHLARQHPDRRFICMSPGNTTGTQAPNDLALPLRMAAKYVMPRVPGLSHKLDVGAKRLVDGVTDPTLSSGVFYASAANTLKGPAVDQTDIFPDLANQSLQDHANEAIHRLITQKTPA
;
A
#
# COMPACT_ATOMS: atom_id res chain seq x y z
N MET A 1 -14.56 0.06 17.23
CA MET A 1 -13.29 -0.29 16.55
C MET A 1 -13.53 -0.11 15.08
N ASN A 2 -12.93 0.91 14.47
CA ASN A 2 -13.20 1.25 13.08
C ASN A 2 -12.65 0.16 12.17
N ASP A 3 -13.49 -0.41 11.29
CA ASP A 3 -13.05 -1.37 10.28
C ASP A 3 -12.35 -0.59 9.15
N ARG A 4 -11.05 -0.80 9.01
CA ARG A 4 -10.19 -0.12 8.04
C ARG A 4 -10.49 -0.52 6.58
N GLY A 5 -11.22 -1.62 6.40
CA GLY A 5 -11.71 -2.06 5.09
C GLY A 5 -13.08 -1.48 4.74
N ASP A 6 -13.73 -0.73 5.63
CA ASP A 6 -15.01 -0.05 5.37
C ASP A 6 -14.79 1.48 5.20
N PRO A 7 -14.93 2.01 3.98
CA PRO A 7 -14.82 3.45 3.71
C PRO A 7 -15.70 4.34 4.59
N ARG A 8 -16.89 3.86 4.98
CA ARG A 8 -17.81 4.62 5.85
C ARG A 8 -17.24 4.77 7.26
N SER A 9 -16.60 3.71 7.78
CA SER A 9 -15.92 3.74 9.07
C SER A 9 -14.73 4.71 9.07
N VAL A 10 -13.99 4.78 7.95
CA VAL A 10 -12.90 5.75 7.77
C VAL A 10 -13.41 7.18 7.77
N ARG A 11 -14.49 7.47 7.02
CA ARG A 11 -15.12 8.81 7.00
C ARG A 11 -15.66 9.21 8.37
N ALA A 12 -16.29 8.29 9.09
CA ALA A 12 -16.76 8.55 10.44
C ALA A 12 -15.61 8.87 11.39
N GLY A 13 -14.48 8.13 11.31
CA GLY A 13 -13.29 8.43 12.11
C GLY A 13 -12.62 9.76 11.76
N LEU A 14 -12.72 10.20 10.49
CA LEU A 14 -12.19 11.51 10.09
C LEU A 14 -12.99 12.69 10.69
N ALA A 15 -14.28 12.48 10.92
CA ALA A 15 -15.13 13.49 11.58
C ALA A 15 -14.71 13.78 13.04
N ASP A 16 -14.00 12.84 13.67
CA ASP A 16 -13.46 13.00 15.03
C ASP A 16 -12.09 13.72 15.06
N VAL A 17 -11.53 14.04 13.90
CA VAL A 17 -10.23 14.73 13.76
C VAL A 17 -10.49 16.19 13.46
N ASP A 18 -10.15 17.08 14.40
CA ASP A 18 -10.29 18.51 14.23
C ASP A 18 -9.06 19.16 13.57
N GLY A 19 -9.30 20.23 12.80
CA GLY A 19 -8.26 21.08 12.21
C GLY A 19 -7.52 20.47 11.03
N SER A 20 -6.37 21.06 10.71
CA SER A 20 -5.47 20.62 9.65
C SER A 20 -4.41 19.64 10.18
N ILE A 21 -3.85 18.85 9.29
CA ILE A 21 -2.82 17.84 9.56
C ILE A 21 -1.59 18.21 8.70
N ASP A 22 -0.46 18.52 9.32
CA ASP A 22 0.77 18.87 8.59
C ASP A 22 1.37 17.64 7.88
N GLY A 23 1.29 16.46 8.52
CA GLY A 23 1.80 15.22 7.97
C GLY A 23 0.91 14.02 8.28
N LEU A 24 0.64 13.20 7.27
CA LEU A 24 -0.18 11.99 7.36
C LEU A 24 0.66 10.75 7.10
N VAL A 25 0.62 9.75 7.99
CA VAL A 25 1.23 8.44 7.74
C VAL A 25 0.13 7.37 7.59
N MET A 26 -0.06 6.89 6.39
CA MET A 26 -1.02 5.85 6.02
C MET A 26 -0.37 4.47 6.16
N ASN A 27 -0.25 3.99 7.39
CA ASN A 27 0.46 2.74 7.72
C ASN A 27 -0.44 1.52 7.85
N ALA A 28 -1.76 1.68 7.96
CA ALA A 28 -2.67 0.57 8.12
C ALA A 28 -2.59 -0.40 6.92
N GLY A 29 -2.62 -1.71 7.19
CA GLY A 29 -2.56 -2.71 6.13
C GLY A 29 -2.12 -4.07 6.63
N GLY A 30 -2.07 -5.04 5.73
CA GLY A 30 -1.64 -6.41 6.03
C GLY A 30 -2.07 -7.40 4.95
N MET A 31 -1.93 -8.69 5.26
CA MET A 31 -2.23 -9.78 4.31
C MET A 31 -3.73 -10.10 4.15
N GLY A 32 -4.64 -9.30 4.73
CA GLY A 32 -6.09 -9.48 4.58
C GLY A 32 -6.70 -10.52 5.53
N GLY A 33 -6.00 -10.94 6.57
CA GLY A 33 -6.52 -11.84 7.60
C GLY A 33 -6.92 -13.23 7.08
N LYS A 34 -8.05 -13.76 7.56
CA LYS A 34 -8.52 -15.13 7.24
C LYS A 34 -9.15 -15.26 5.85
N THR A 35 -9.72 -14.18 5.33
CA THR A 35 -10.47 -14.16 4.07
C THR A 35 -10.05 -13.00 3.17
N PRO A 36 -8.75 -12.96 2.76
CA PRO A 36 -8.18 -11.80 2.06
C PRO A 36 -8.88 -11.47 0.74
N MET A 37 -9.43 -12.48 0.08
CA MET A 37 -10.11 -12.34 -1.22
C MET A 37 -11.64 -12.23 -1.11
N ALA A 38 -12.20 -12.21 0.12
CA ALA A 38 -13.62 -11.92 0.31
C ALA A 38 -13.90 -10.46 -0.11
N LEU A 39 -15.07 -10.25 -0.73
CA LEU A 39 -15.47 -8.91 -1.14
C LEU A 39 -16.03 -8.13 0.05
N THR A 40 -15.67 -6.86 0.13
CA THR A 40 -16.32 -5.88 1.01
C THR A 40 -17.69 -5.49 0.45
N ALA A 41 -18.47 -4.76 1.24
CA ALA A 41 -19.72 -4.18 0.76
C ALA A 41 -19.54 -3.25 -0.46
N ASP A 42 -18.35 -2.69 -0.61
CA ASP A 42 -17.99 -1.81 -1.73
C ASP A 42 -17.48 -2.58 -2.96
N GLY A 43 -17.40 -3.93 -2.89
CA GLY A 43 -17.01 -4.78 -4.01
C GLY A 43 -15.51 -4.89 -4.23
N ALA A 44 -14.69 -4.32 -3.35
CA ALA A 44 -13.25 -4.58 -3.34
C ALA A 44 -12.94 -5.87 -2.58
N THR A 45 -11.85 -6.55 -2.94
CA THR A 45 -11.30 -7.60 -2.08
C THR A 45 -10.87 -7.01 -0.74
N TYR A 46 -11.02 -7.77 0.34
CA TYR A 46 -10.65 -7.29 1.68
C TYR A 46 -9.17 -6.89 1.77
N ILE A 47 -8.29 -7.64 1.08
CA ILE A 47 -6.87 -7.31 1.03
C ILE A 47 -6.62 -5.97 0.34
N PHE A 48 -7.35 -5.63 -0.72
CA PHE A 48 -7.24 -4.33 -1.39
C PHE A 48 -7.83 -3.22 -0.52
N ALA A 49 -9.02 -3.40 0.00
CA ALA A 49 -9.71 -2.42 0.83
C ALA A 49 -8.88 -2.02 2.06
N GLN A 50 -8.30 -3.00 2.76
CA GLN A 50 -7.47 -2.76 3.95
C GLN A 50 -6.15 -2.05 3.64
N ASN A 51 -5.55 -2.29 2.46
CA ASN A 51 -4.23 -1.76 2.12
C ASN A 51 -4.28 -0.46 1.31
N VAL A 52 -5.39 -0.18 0.62
CA VAL A 52 -5.49 0.95 -0.32
C VAL A 52 -6.76 1.77 -0.12
N LEU A 53 -7.96 1.14 -0.23
CA LEU A 53 -9.21 1.88 -0.32
C LEU A 53 -9.48 2.79 0.89
N GLY A 54 -9.21 2.30 2.10
CA GLY A 54 -9.34 3.11 3.32
C GLY A 54 -8.41 4.33 3.32
N HIS A 55 -7.22 4.20 2.75
CA HIS A 55 -6.25 5.30 2.63
C HIS A 55 -6.67 6.30 1.57
N VAL A 56 -7.20 5.83 0.44
CA VAL A 56 -7.76 6.69 -0.61
C VAL A 56 -8.86 7.58 -0.03
N VAL A 57 -9.85 6.97 0.63
CA VAL A 57 -10.98 7.69 1.22
C VAL A 57 -10.53 8.72 2.25
N LEU A 58 -9.54 8.38 3.09
CA LEU A 58 -8.99 9.28 4.10
C LEU A 58 -8.25 10.47 3.46
N LEU A 59 -7.30 10.17 2.57
CA LEU A 59 -6.43 11.19 1.99
C LEU A 59 -7.21 12.13 1.07
N GLU A 60 -8.10 11.61 0.23
CA GLU A 60 -8.89 12.44 -0.68
C GLU A 60 -9.90 13.32 0.06
N ALA A 61 -10.47 12.85 1.17
CA ALA A 61 -11.32 13.69 2.01
C ALA A 61 -10.51 14.85 2.64
N LEU A 62 -9.30 14.58 3.13
CA LEU A 62 -8.42 15.62 3.66
C LEU A 62 -7.98 16.63 2.59
N LEU A 63 -7.73 16.16 1.36
CA LEU A 63 -7.40 17.05 0.23
C LEU A 63 -8.61 17.89 -0.19
N ALA A 64 -9.80 17.31 -0.28
CA ALA A 64 -11.03 18.02 -0.66
C ALA A 64 -11.43 19.09 0.34
N GLU A 65 -11.13 18.88 1.63
CA GLU A 65 -11.40 19.82 2.72
C GLU A 65 -10.24 20.80 2.98
N ASP A 66 -9.17 20.74 2.18
CA ASP A 66 -7.91 21.50 2.36
C ASP A 66 -7.31 21.38 3.78
N ARG A 67 -7.39 20.16 4.33
CA ARG A 67 -6.94 19.85 5.70
C ARG A 67 -5.59 19.11 5.74
N LEU A 68 -5.04 18.68 4.62
CA LEU A 68 -3.67 18.17 4.54
C LEU A 68 -2.72 19.32 4.26
N GLY A 69 -1.77 19.58 5.17
CA GLY A 69 -0.76 20.64 5.02
C GLY A 69 0.34 20.25 4.02
N GLU A 70 1.37 19.55 4.47
CA GLU A 70 2.62 19.44 3.71
C GLU A 70 2.84 18.05 3.05
N VAL A 71 2.56 16.95 3.77
CA VAL A 71 3.04 15.63 3.33
C VAL A 71 2.10 14.48 3.68
N ALA A 72 1.91 13.57 2.73
CA ALA A 72 1.31 12.27 2.96
C ALA A 72 2.32 11.14 2.66
N VAL A 73 2.46 10.20 3.58
CA VAL A 73 3.32 9.03 3.46
C VAL A 73 2.47 7.77 3.40
N PHE A 74 2.58 7.02 2.31
CA PHE A 74 1.93 5.70 2.16
C PHE A 74 2.92 4.59 2.51
N ALA A 75 2.54 3.70 3.41
CA ALA A 75 3.34 2.52 3.74
C ALA A 75 3.31 1.52 2.58
N GLY A 76 4.32 1.61 1.73
CA GLY A 76 4.59 0.68 0.65
C GLY A 76 5.10 -0.68 1.14
N SER A 77 5.51 -1.51 0.21
CA SER A 77 6.14 -2.80 0.50
C SER A 77 7.01 -3.22 -0.67
N GLU A 78 8.14 -3.89 -0.41
CA GLU A 78 8.95 -4.54 -1.43
C GLU A 78 8.18 -5.59 -2.24
N ALA A 79 7.04 -6.08 -1.71
CA ALA A 79 6.13 -6.96 -2.45
C ALA A 79 5.60 -6.31 -3.75
N ALA A 80 5.49 -4.99 -3.80
CA ALA A 80 5.09 -4.26 -5.00
C ALA A 80 6.06 -4.44 -6.18
N ARG A 81 7.34 -4.73 -5.93
CA ARG A 81 8.34 -5.07 -6.96
C ARG A 81 8.70 -6.55 -7.01
N GLY A 82 8.07 -7.34 -6.13
CA GLY A 82 8.37 -8.75 -5.93
C GLY A 82 9.56 -9.02 -5.01
N ILE A 83 9.47 -10.14 -4.32
CA ILE A 83 10.50 -10.67 -3.42
C ILE A 83 10.58 -12.17 -3.66
N PRO A 84 11.26 -12.64 -4.75
CA PRO A 84 11.26 -14.06 -5.12
C PRO A 84 11.75 -14.98 -4.00
N LYS A 85 12.73 -14.54 -3.20
CA LYS A 85 13.25 -15.29 -2.05
C LYS A 85 12.22 -15.53 -0.94
N MET A 86 11.11 -14.79 -0.92
CA MET A 86 10.01 -14.92 0.03
C MET A 86 8.70 -15.40 -0.64
N GLY A 87 8.76 -15.84 -1.88
CA GLY A 87 7.59 -16.31 -2.62
C GLY A 87 6.67 -15.21 -3.14
N PHE A 88 7.09 -13.94 -3.09
CA PHE A 88 6.35 -12.85 -3.71
C PHE A 88 6.81 -12.66 -5.15
N LYS A 89 5.94 -13.02 -6.09
CA LYS A 89 6.16 -12.73 -7.50
C LYS A 89 6.12 -11.22 -7.74
N ARG A 90 6.85 -10.76 -8.76
CA ARG A 90 6.72 -9.38 -9.23
C ARG A 90 5.32 -9.23 -9.84
N PRO A 91 4.52 -8.25 -9.38
CA PRO A 91 3.30 -7.89 -10.08
C PRO A 91 3.60 -7.49 -11.52
N SER A 92 2.79 -7.98 -12.44
CA SER A 92 2.81 -7.60 -13.85
C SER A 92 1.38 -7.59 -14.37
N PHE A 93 1.11 -6.74 -15.33
CA PHE A 93 -0.17 -6.60 -15.98
C PHE A 93 0.04 -6.77 -17.49
N ASP A 94 -0.93 -7.38 -18.18
CA ASP A 94 -0.80 -7.66 -19.62
C ASP A 94 -1.04 -6.40 -20.46
N SER A 95 -2.04 -5.61 -20.09
CA SER A 95 -2.44 -4.39 -20.82
C SER A 95 -2.10 -3.11 -20.07
N ASN A 96 -1.82 -3.17 -18.77
CA ASN A 96 -1.67 -2.01 -17.90
C ASN A 96 -2.89 -1.06 -17.91
N SER A 97 -4.06 -1.53 -18.35
CA SER A 97 -5.27 -0.71 -18.46
C SER A 97 -6.00 -0.56 -17.13
N ALA A 98 -6.82 0.48 -17.00
CA ALA A 98 -7.68 0.65 -15.85
C ALA A 98 -8.66 -0.52 -15.66
N ASP A 99 -9.12 -1.15 -16.77
CA ASP A 99 -9.99 -2.33 -16.73
C ASP A 99 -9.28 -3.52 -16.07
N GLU A 100 -8.03 -3.79 -16.48
CA GLU A 100 -7.24 -4.86 -15.88
C GLU A 100 -6.95 -4.60 -14.39
N LEU A 101 -6.58 -3.37 -14.04
CA LEU A 101 -6.34 -3.00 -12.64
C LEU A 101 -7.63 -3.11 -11.80
N ALA A 102 -8.80 -2.83 -12.36
CA ALA A 102 -10.08 -3.02 -11.70
C ALA A 102 -10.34 -4.49 -11.36
N THR A 103 -9.90 -5.45 -12.20
CA THR A 103 -10.01 -6.89 -11.91
C THR A 103 -9.15 -7.33 -10.71
N VAL A 104 -8.06 -6.64 -10.42
CA VAL A 104 -7.28 -6.86 -9.21
C VAL A 104 -8.03 -6.36 -7.98
N ILE A 105 -8.69 -5.22 -8.10
CA ILE A 105 -9.43 -4.59 -7.00
C ILE A 105 -10.60 -5.47 -6.56
N ASP A 106 -11.39 -5.97 -7.51
CA ASP A 106 -12.55 -6.82 -7.24
C ASP A 106 -12.22 -8.31 -7.13
N GLY A 107 -10.96 -8.70 -7.40
CA GLY A 107 -10.47 -10.07 -7.30
C GLY A 107 -10.78 -10.96 -8.50
N SER A 108 -11.46 -10.48 -9.53
CA SER A 108 -11.77 -11.26 -10.74
C SER A 108 -10.50 -11.60 -11.56
N TYR A 109 -9.40 -10.90 -11.33
CA TYR A 109 -8.06 -11.28 -11.84
C TYR A 109 -7.67 -12.72 -11.50
N PHE A 110 -8.15 -13.25 -10.39
CA PHE A 110 -7.90 -14.61 -9.92
C PHE A 110 -9.04 -15.59 -10.26
N ALA A 111 -9.99 -15.19 -11.12
CA ALA A 111 -11.10 -16.05 -11.49
C ALA A 111 -10.62 -17.34 -12.17
N GLY A 112 -11.24 -18.47 -11.81
CA GLY A 112 -10.93 -19.78 -12.40
C GLY A 112 -9.81 -20.56 -11.71
N GLY A 113 -9.21 -20.03 -10.63
CA GLY A 113 -8.15 -20.72 -9.91
C GLY A 113 -8.11 -20.44 -8.41
N LYS A 114 -7.12 -21.03 -7.73
CA LYS A 114 -6.83 -20.66 -6.34
C LYS A 114 -6.07 -19.34 -6.32
N PRO A 115 -6.57 -18.31 -5.64
CA PRO A 115 -5.89 -17.02 -5.58
C PRO A 115 -4.48 -17.12 -4.98
N ASP A 116 -3.52 -16.45 -5.59
CA ASP A 116 -2.19 -16.21 -5.01
C ASP A 116 -2.26 -14.95 -4.14
N VAL A 117 -2.43 -15.14 -2.84
CA VAL A 117 -2.58 -14.03 -1.88
C VAL A 117 -1.34 -13.15 -1.81
N ASN A 118 -0.15 -13.72 -2.00
CA ASN A 118 1.10 -12.95 -2.04
C ASN A 118 1.14 -12.02 -3.25
N LEU A 119 0.71 -12.51 -4.42
CA LEU A 119 0.60 -11.70 -5.63
C LEU A 119 -0.47 -10.61 -5.45
N ALA A 120 -1.66 -10.97 -4.93
CA ALA A 120 -2.74 -10.00 -4.66
C ALA A 120 -2.27 -8.88 -3.72
N TYR A 121 -1.52 -9.21 -2.66
CA TYR A 121 -0.92 -8.20 -1.77
C TYR A 121 0.08 -7.30 -2.51
N GLY A 122 0.98 -7.90 -3.30
CA GLY A 122 1.95 -7.15 -4.10
C GLY A 122 1.28 -6.20 -5.09
N GLN A 123 0.24 -6.68 -5.79
CA GLN A 123 -0.56 -5.89 -6.71
C GLN A 123 -1.30 -4.74 -6.00
N ALA A 124 -1.92 -5.00 -4.85
CA ALA A 124 -2.58 -3.95 -4.06
C ALA A 124 -1.58 -2.86 -3.64
N LYS A 125 -0.40 -3.25 -3.15
CA LYS A 125 0.65 -2.28 -2.79
C LYS A 125 1.17 -1.50 -4.00
N LEU A 126 1.32 -2.16 -5.16
CA LEU A 126 1.73 -1.49 -6.40
C LEU A 126 0.69 -0.45 -6.85
N ILE A 127 -0.60 -0.82 -6.88
CA ILE A 127 -1.68 0.11 -7.26
C ILE A 127 -1.72 1.32 -6.31
N GLY A 128 -1.56 1.11 -5.00
CA GLY A 128 -1.49 2.21 -4.03
C GLY A 128 -0.29 3.13 -4.25
N ILE A 129 0.88 2.58 -4.60
CA ILE A 129 2.09 3.37 -4.91
C ILE A 129 1.89 4.18 -6.20
N LEU A 130 1.31 3.59 -7.24
CA LEU A 130 1.00 4.26 -8.50
C LEU A 130 -0.02 5.39 -8.30
N TRP A 131 -1.05 5.17 -7.48
CA TRP A 131 -2.02 6.19 -7.10
C TRP A 131 -1.35 7.38 -6.38
N MET A 132 -0.46 7.15 -5.44
CA MET A 132 0.29 8.21 -4.76
C MET A 132 1.17 9.00 -5.73
N ALA A 133 1.80 8.33 -6.70
CA ALA A 133 2.59 9.00 -7.74
C ALA A 133 1.71 9.84 -8.68
N HIS A 134 0.47 9.39 -8.97
CA HIS A 134 -0.53 10.19 -9.67
C HIS A 134 -0.86 11.45 -8.87
N LEU A 135 -1.19 11.33 -7.57
CA LEU A 135 -1.50 12.48 -6.71
C LEU A 135 -0.36 13.51 -6.65
N ALA A 136 0.88 13.04 -6.59
CA ALA A 136 2.06 13.92 -6.59
C ALA A 136 2.14 14.83 -7.82
N ARG A 137 1.66 14.37 -8.97
CA ARG A 137 1.58 15.17 -10.19
C ARG A 137 0.40 16.14 -10.19
N GLN A 138 -0.70 15.77 -9.52
CA GLN A 138 -1.91 16.61 -9.43
C GLN A 138 -1.78 17.72 -8.37
N HIS A 139 -0.96 17.51 -7.34
CA HIS A 139 -0.80 18.42 -6.21
C HIS A 139 0.70 18.75 -5.99
N PRO A 140 1.32 19.56 -6.87
CA PRO A 140 2.75 19.87 -6.80
C PRO A 140 3.14 20.72 -5.60
N ASP A 141 2.18 21.30 -4.90
CA ASP A 141 2.32 22.09 -3.67
C ASP A 141 2.48 21.23 -2.42
N ARG A 142 2.28 19.91 -2.50
CA ARG A 142 2.38 18.94 -1.41
C ARG A 142 3.28 17.77 -1.77
N ARG A 143 3.76 17.07 -0.76
CA ARG A 143 4.62 15.88 -0.97
C ARG A 143 3.84 14.59 -0.74
N PHE A 144 3.91 13.68 -1.68
CA PHE A 144 3.32 12.34 -1.62
C PHE A 144 4.43 11.31 -1.70
N ILE A 145 4.76 10.70 -0.59
CA ILE A 145 5.90 9.77 -0.45
C ILE A 145 5.38 8.35 -0.27
N CYS A 146 5.93 7.41 -1.01
CA CYS A 146 5.74 5.99 -0.72
C CYS A 146 6.99 5.44 -0.05
N MET A 147 6.84 4.86 1.14
CA MET A 147 7.97 4.36 1.92
C MET A 147 7.70 2.95 2.43
N SER A 148 8.56 1.98 2.07
CA SER A 148 8.48 0.67 2.68
C SER A 148 9.16 0.66 4.06
N PRO A 149 8.47 0.21 5.11
CA PRO A 149 9.11 -0.03 6.40
C PRO A 149 10.13 -1.19 6.35
N GLY A 150 10.22 -1.91 5.21
CA GLY A 150 11.02 -3.12 5.09
C GLY A 150 10.43 -4.30 5.85
N ASN A 151 11.15 -5.42 5.89
CA ASN A 151 10.72 -6.57 6.69
C ASN A 151 11.06 -6.36 8.16
N THR A 152 10.08 -5.95 8.95
CA THR A 152 10.25 -5.62 10.37
C THR A 152 9.84 -6.80 11.26
N THR A 153 10.67 -7.11 12.27
CA THR A 153 10.34 -8.07 13.32
C THR A 153 9.57 -7.39 14.45
N GLY A 154 8.76 -8.18 15.20
CA GLY A 154 8.01 -7.65 16.34
C GLY A 154 6.66 -7.03 15.98
N THR A 155 6.23 -7.08 14.73
CA THR A 155 4.88 -6.69 14.30
C THR A 155 3.87 -7.80 14.58
N GLN A 156 2.58 -7.46 14.59
CA GLN A 156 1.48 -8.45 14.73
C GLN A 156 1.15 -9.16 13.41
N ALA A 157 1.73 -8.75 12.27
CA ALA A 157 1.48 -9.33 10.95
C ALA A 157 1.60 -10.87 10.90
N PRO A 158 2.56 -11.53 11.61
CA PRO A 158 2.62 -12.98 11.65
C PRO A 158 1.45 -13.67 12.33
N ASN A 159 0.63 -12.97 13.12
CA ASN A 159 -0.47 -13.60 13.86
C ASN A 159 -1.58 -14.13 12.95
N ASP A 160 -1.69 -13.60 11.73
CA ASP A 160 -2.66 -14.04 10.72
C ASP A 160 -2.18 -15.27 9.92
N LEU A 161 -0.94 -15.71 10.12
CA LEU A 161 -0.37 -16.86 9.43
C LEU A 161 -0.76 -18.18 10.12
N ALA A 162 -0.81 -19.27 9.34
CA ALA A 162 -0.97 -20.63 9.88
C ALA A 162 0.19 -20.95 10.86
N LEU A 163 -0.11 -21.76 11.90
CA LEU A 163 0.78 -21.99 13.04
C LEU A 163 2.25 -22.31 12.66
N PRO A 164 2.57 -23.22 11.73
CA PRO A 164 3.96 -23.50 11.39
C PRO A 164 4.66 -22.32 10.73
N LEU A 165 3.95 -21.57 9.89
CA LEU A 165 4.49 -20.40 9.20
C LEU A 165 4.67 -19.22 10.17
N ARG A 166 3.76 -19.06 11.12
CA ARG A 166 3.85 -18.09 12.21
C ARG A 166 5.05 -18.35 13.10
N MET A 167 5.32 -19.62 13.44
CA MET A 167 6.50 -20.02 14.23
C MET A 167 7.79 -19.73 13.45
N ALA A 168 7.84 -20.04 12.16
CA ALA A 168 8.97 -19.71 11.29
C ALA A 168 9.20 -18.20 11.21
N ALA A 169 8.15 -17.40 11.00
CA ALA A 169 8.22 -15.94 10.96
C ALA A 169 8.71 -15.34 12.29
N LYS A 170 8.29 -15.92 13.42
CA LYS A 170 8.64 -15.42 14.76
C LYS A 170 10.05 -15.82 15.22
N TYR A 171 10.50 -17.03 14.91
CA TYR A 171 11.72 -17.59 15.50
C TYR A 171 12.86 -17.82 14.52
N VAL A 172 12.56 -18.08 13.23
CA VAL A 172 13.57 -18.40 12.21
C VAL A 172 13.92 -17.14 11.41
N MET A 173 12.93 -16.43 10.86
CA MET A 173 13.18 -15.28 9.98
C MET A 173 14.04 -14.17 10.62
N PRO A 174 13.86 -13.81 11.92
CA PRO A 174 14.71 -12.79 12.54
C PRO A 174 16.19 -13.16 12.62
N ARG A 175 16.51 -14.45 12.54
CA ARG A 175 17.88 -14.98 12.60
C ARG A 175 18.57 -15.09 11.26
N VAL A 176 17.81 -14.92 10.15
CA VAL A 176 18.40 -14.98 8.80
C VAL A 176 19.03 -13.63 8.47
N PRO A 177 20.37 -13.58 8.25
CA PRO A 177 21.05 -12.34 7.92
C PRO A 177 20.47 -11.68 6.67
N GLY A 178 20.24 -10.36 6.73
CA GLY A 178 19.75 -9.60 5.57
C GLY A 178 18.23 -9.61 5.36
N LEU A 179 17.48 -10.41 6.14
CA LEU A 179 16.06 -10.63 5.87
C LEU A 179 15.15 -9.68 6.66
N SER A 180 15.56 -9.21 7.81
CA SER A 180 14.72 -8.35 8.65
C SER A 180 15.53 -7.37 9.49
N HIS A 181 14.85 -6.33 9.97
CA HIS A 181 15.38 -5.38 10.95
C HIS A 181 14.38 -5.17 12.10
N LYS A 182 14.80 -4.45 13.13
CA LYS A 182 13.96 -4.16 14.29
C LYS A 182 12.82 -3.20 13.92
N LEU A 183 11.75 -3.20 14.72
CA LEU A 183 10.58 -2.37 14.51
C LEU A 183 10.89 -0.87 14.49
N ASP A 184 11.80 -0.42 15.34
CA ASP A 184 12.26 0.98 15.41
C ASP A 184 12.86 1.46 14.09
N VAL A 185 13.63 0.61 13.39
CA VAL A 185 14.20 0.93 12.07
C VAL A 185 13.13 1.08 11.01
N GLY A 186 12.13 0.18 10.99
CA GLY A 186 11.02 0.29 10.05
C GLY A 186 10.13 1.51 10.32
N ALA A 187 9.84 1.78 11.59
CA ALA A 187 9.08 2.97 12.00
C ALA A 187 9.83 4.26 11.62
N LYS A 188 11.16 4.28 11.85
CA LYS A 188 11.99 5.44 11.48
C LYS A 188 11.90 5.76 9.99
N ARG A 189 11.86 4.76 9.10
CA ARG A 189 11.68 5.03 7.66
C ARG A 189 10.40 5.79 7.36
N LEU A 190 9.28 5.43 8.01
CA LEU A 190 8.01 6.14 7.81
C LEU A 190 8.08 7.57 8.37
N VAL A 191 8.76 7.77 9.50
CA VAL A 191 9.05 9.09 10.06
C VAL A 191 9.93 9.91 9.10
N ASP A 192 11.00 9.31 8.56
CA ASP A 192 11.85 9.96 7.57
C ASP A 192 11.03 10.38 6.33
N GLY A 193 10.03 9.57 5.90
CA GLY A 193 9.10 9.95 4.83
C GLY A 193 8.38 11.28 5.09
N VAL A 194 8.05 11.57 6.35
CA VAL A 194 7.44 12.84 6.75
C VAL A 194 8.48 13.96 6.87
N THR A 195 9.59 13.69 7.56
CA THR A 195 10.51 14.73 8.07
C THR A 195 11.70 15.03 7.16
N ASP A 196 12.05 14.14 6.23
CA ASP A 196 13.17 14.36 5.31
C ASP A 196 12.73 15.13 4.07
N PRO A 197 13.12 16.41 3.94
CA PRO A 197 12.72 17.24 2.80
C PRO A 197 13.47 16.87 1.50
N THR A 198 14.48 16.02 1.56
CA THR A 198 15.26 15.61 0.38
C THR A 198 14.56 14.50 -0.43
N LEU A 199 13.56 13.84 0.14
CA LEU A 199 12.78 12.83 -0.54
C LEU A 199 11.86 13.45 -1.59
N SER A 200 11.94 12.94 -2.81
CA SER A 200 11.15 13.43 -3.94
C SER A 200 9.71 12.95 -3.89
N SER A 201 8.76 13.87 -4.14
CA SER A 201 7.33 13.55 -4.24
C SER A 201 7.05 12.58 -5.41
N GLY A 202 6.13 11.66 -5.23
CA GLY A 202 5.75 10.65 -6.23
C GLY A 202 6.69 9.45 -6.31
N VAL A 203 7.73 9.40 -5.47
CA VAL A 203 8.73 8.32 -5.50
C VAL A 203 8.43 7.26 -4.45
N PHE A 204 8.68 6.00 -4.83
CA PHE A 204 8.64 4.87 -3.91
C PHE A 204 10.06 4.53 -3.42
N TYR A 205 10.23 4.62 -2.11
CA TYR A 205 11.48 4.28 -1.41
C TYR A 205 11.32 2.96 -0.66
N ALA A 206 12.25 2.04 -0.90
CA ALA A 206 12.30 0.74 -0.25
C ALA A 206 13.73 0.24 -0.16
N SER A 207 13.94 -0.92 0.45
CA SER A 207 15.27 -1.55 0.50
C SER A 207 15.83 -1.77 -0.90
N ALA A 208 17.15 -1.72 -1.05
CA ALA A 208 17.82 -1.99 -2.33
C ALA A 208 17.48 -3.37 -2.90
N ALA A 209 17.80 -3.62 -4.15
CA ALA A 209 17.53 -4.89 -4.82
C ALA A 209 18.09 -6.09 -3.99
N ASN A 210 17.33 -7.18 -3.97
CA ASN A 210 17.70 -8.44 -3.30
C ASN A 210 17.87 -8.38 -1.77
N THR A 211 17.51 -7.27 -1.12
CA THR A 211 17.49 -7.12 0.34
C THR A 211 16.15 -6.57 0.83
N LEU A 212 15.85 -6.79 2.12
CA LEU A 212 14.65 -6.29 2.80
C LEU A 212 15.01 -5.39 3.98
N LYS A 213 16.26 -4.98 4.06
CA LYS A 213 16.81 -4.10 5.10
C LYS A 213 17.85 -3.17 4.51
N GLY A 214 18.40 -2.29 5.34
CA GLY A 214 19.41 -1.30 4.94
C GLY A 214 18.77 0.06 4.66
N PRO A 215 19.45 0.99 4.01
CA PRO A 215 18.87 2.28 3.64
C PRO A 215 17.73 2.11 2.63
N ALA A 216 16.74 2.98 2.71
CA ALA A 216 15.72 3.10 1.68
C ALA A 216 16.32 3.82 0.46
N VAL A 217 16.05 3.29 -0.73
CA VAL A 217 16.51 3.83 -2.01
C VAL A 217 15.32 3.97 -2.96
N ASP A 218 15.42 4.88 -3.93
CA ASP A 218 14.46 5.00 -5.01
C ASP A 218 14.32 3.65 -5.74
N GLN A 219 13.09 3.22 -5.95
CA GLN A 219 12.80 1.95 -6.60
C GLN A 219 12.63 2.07 -8.13
N THR A 220 12.64 3.25 -8.68
CA THR A 220 12.39 3.50 -10.12
C THR A 220 13.43 2.80 -10.99
N ASP A 221 14.71 2.80 -10.58
CA ASP A 221 15.78 2.09 -11.29
C ASP A 221 15.63 0.56 -11.24
N ILE A 222 14.97 0.04 -10.18
CA ILE A 222 14.74 -1.39 -9.98
C ILE A 222 13.47 -1.86 -10.67
N PHE A 223 12.47 -0.98 -10.74
CA PHE A 223 11.16 -1.25 -11.32
C PHE A 223 10.66 -0.01 -12.09
N PRO A 224 11.07 0.14 -13.38
CA PRO A 224 10.78 1.32 -14.20
C PRO A 224 9.28 1.62 -14.39
N ASP A 225 8.39 0.61 -14.27
CA ASP A 225 6.94 0.80 -14.39
C ASP A 225 6.39 1.81 -13.35
N LEU A 226 7.11 2.02 -12.24
CA LEU A 226 6.76 3.05 -11.25
C LEU A 226 6.76 4.47 -11.82
N ALA A 227 7.59 4.74 -12.84
CA ALA A 227 7.63 6.03 -13.53
C ALA A 227 6.65 6.13 -14.72
N ASN A 228 5.90 5.07 -15.02
CA ASN A 228 4.93 5.07 -16.12
C ASN A 228 3.68 5.88 -15.75
N GLN A 229 3.59 7.11 -16.24
CA GLN A 229 2.49 8.02 -15.93
C GLN A 229 1.13 7.48 -16.38
N SER A 230 1.05 6.80 -17.52
CA SER A 230 -0.19 6.20 -17.99
C SER A 230 -0.68 5.11 -17.01
N LEU A 231 0.23 4.28 -16.49
CA LEU A 231 -0.11 3.27 -15.50
C LEU A 231 -0.54 3.89 -14.16
N GLN A 232 0.08 5.01 -13.77
CA GLN A 232 -0.33 5.78 -12.59
C GLN A 232 -1.75 6.34 -12.74
N ASP A 233 -2.08 6.87 -13.93
CA ASP A 233 -3.41 7.40 -14.24
C ASP A 233 -4.46 6.29 -14.28
N HIS A 234 -4.14 5.14 -14.87
CA HIS A 234 -5.01 3.96 -14.87
C HIS A 234 -5.25 3.39 -13.47
N ALA A 235 -4.24 3.42 -12.59
CA ALA A 235 -4.40 3.01 -11.20
C ALA A 235 -5.40 3.91 -10.45
N ASN A 236 -5.26 5.22 -10.63
CA ASN A 236 -6.21 6.19 -10.07
C ASN A 236 -7.62 5.97 -10.63
N GLU A 237 -7.75 5.81 -11.95
CA GLU A 237 -9.05 5.57 -12.61
C GLU A 237 -9.71 4.29 -12.09
N ALA A 238 -8.98 3.17 -12.00
CA ALA A 238 -9.51 1.90 -11.51
C ALA A 238 -10.04 2.00 -10.08
N ILE A 239 -9.34 2.71 -9.19
CA ILE A 239 -9.79 2.97 -7.82
C ILE A 239 -11.08 3.79 -7.83
N HIS A 240 -11.14 4.87 -8.61
CA HIS A 240 -12.29 5.79 -8.60
C HIS A 240 -13.54 5.17 -9.23
N ARG A 241 -13.41 4.29 -10.21
CA ARG A 241 -14.53 3.53 -10.75
C ARG A 241 -15.27 2.74 -9.66
N LEU A 242 -14.53 2.13 -8.72
CA LEU A 242 -15.13 1.42 -7.60
C LEU A 242 -15.88 2.36 -6.65
N ILE A 243 -15.27 3.50 -6.33
CA ILE A 243 -15.82 4.48 -5.37
C ILE A 243 -17.07 5.14 -5.95
N THR A 244 -17.06 5.50 -7.24
CA THR A 244 -18.13 6.27 -7.89
C THR A 244 -19.37 5.41 -8.21
N GLN A 245 -19.21 4.13 -8.52
CA GLN A 245 -20.31 3.22 -8.84
C GLN A 245 -21.31 3.01 -7.69
N LYS A 246 -21.00 3.43 -6.48
CA LYS A 246 -21.78 3.18 -5.26
C LYS A 246 -22.19 4.41 -4.47
N THR A 247 -21.98 5.62 -5.00
CA THR A 247 -22.63 6.81 -4.45
C THR A 247 -24.02 6.90 -5.09
N PRO A 248 -25.13 6.51 -4.40
CA PRO A 248 -26.47 6.80 -4.92
C PRO A 248 -26.65 8.31 -4.98
N ALA A 249 -27.20 8.78 -6.10
CA ALA A 249 -27.61 10.18 -6.29
C ALA A 249 -28.65 10.58 -5.26
#